data_1d4ea4b4db2d239220c61e400f74732e
#
_entry.id   1d4ea4b4db2d239220c61e400f74732e
#
_cell.length_a   1.000
_cell.length_b   1.000
_cell.length_c   1.000
_cell.angle_alpha   90.00
_cell.angle_beta   90.00
_cell.angle_gamma   90.00
#
_symmetry.space_group_name_H-M   'P 1'
#
loop_
_entity.id
_entity.type
_entity.pdbx_description
1 polymer ?
#
loop_
_entity_poly.entity_id
_entity_poly.type
_entity_poly.pdbx_seq_one_letter_code
_entity_poly.pdbx_strand_id
1 'polypeptide(L)'
;MPPKIKILEAAGAIADNRITIEKANDDLIIAKVISSEKDKAYRVIIKKANDDLIVYSDDNGTKLKGYVGYPIISVMMLTGLLNRDQSVEEALKDIEWRKLNETYKKYYVVEEIVLKKAEPKLPRSYILEFRNNILNELEKINVFYDETISST
;
A
#
# COMPACT_ATOMS: atom_id res chain seq x y z
N MET A 1 -0.53 -10.71 -7.73
CA MET A 1 -0.56 -9.24 -7.91
C MET A 1 -1.73 -8.64 -7.15
N PRO A 2 -1.57 -7.51 -6.51
CA PRO A 2 -2.68 -6.86 -5.81
C PRO A 2 -3.65 -6.23 -6.81
N PRO A 3 -4.90 -5.99 -6.38
CA PRO A 3 -5.77 -5.11 -7.14
C PRO A 3 -5.12 -3.73 -7.32
N LYS A 4 -5.25 -3.15 -8.49
CA LYS A 4 -4.54 -1.90 -8.85
C LYS A 4 -4.82 -0.75 -7.89
N ILE A 5 -6.04 -0.68 -7.37
CA ILE A 5 -6.45 0.38 -6.44
C ILE A 5 -5.64 0.38 -5.14
N LYS A 6 -5.06 -0.76 -4.75
CA LYS A 6 -4.26 -0.87 -3.52
C LYS A 6 -3.01 0.01 -3.56
N ILE A 7 -2.51 0.31 -4.75
CA ILE A 7 -1.41 1.25 -4.91
C ILE A 7 -1.85 2.67 -4.52
N LEU A 8 -3.04 3.07 -4.93
CA LEU A 8 -3.59 4.38 -4.57
C LEU A 8 -3.91 4.46 -3.08
N GLU A 9 -4.45 3.38 -2.53
CA GLU A 9 -4.70 3.28 -1.08
C GLU A 9 -3.41 3.39 -0.28
N ALA A 10 -2.32 2.79 -0.76
CA ALA A 10 -1.01 2.90 -0.13
C ALA A 10 -0.50 4.35 -0.13
N ALA A 11 -0.62 5.05 -1.25
CA ALA A 11 -0.23 6.45 -1.34
C ALA A 11 -1.04 7.33 -0.37
N GLY A 12 -2.34 7.07 -0.28
CA GLY A 12 -3.21 7.77 0.68
C GLY A 12 -2.82 7.50 2.13
N ALA A 13 -2.43 6.28 2.46
CA ALA A 13 -1.97 5.94 3.80
C ALA A 13 -0.72 6.73 4.18
N ILE A 14 0.20 6.93 3.24
CA ILE A 14 1.39 7.75 3.46
C ILE A 14 0.99 9.21 3.71
N ALA A 15 0.12 9.76 2.88
CA ALA A 15 -0.35 11.14 3.01
C ALA A 15 -1.02 11.40 4.36
N ASP A 16 -1.74 10.42 4.88
CA ASP A 16 -2.46 10.51 6.14
C ASP A 16 -1.59 10.17 7.36
N ASN A 17 -0.29 9.99 7.16
CA ASN A 17 0.66 9.67 8.24
C ASN A 17 0.27 8.43 9.05
N ARG A 18 -0.24 7.41 8.37
CA ARG A 18 -0.70 6.19 9.03
C ARG A 18 0.38 5.11 9.18
N ILE A 19 1.60 5.36 8.71
CA ILE A 19 2.69 4.39 8.73
C ILE A 19 3.76 4.82 9.74
N THR A 20 4.15 3.90 10.61
CA THR A 20 5.28 4.06 11.52
C THR A 20 6.33 3.01 11.19
N ILE A 21 7.52 3.43 10.81
CA ILE A 21 8.65 2.53 10.59
C ILE A 21 9.34 2.31 11.94
N GLU A 22 9.25 1.10 12.46
CA GLU A 22 9.83 0.73 13.75
C GLU A 22 11.28 0.30 13.64
N LYS A 23 11.63 -0.35 12.52
CA LYS A 23 13.00 -0.78 12.23
C LYS A 23 13.19 -0.83 10.71
N ALA A 24 14.31 -0.33 10.24
CA ALA A 24 14.67 -0.42 8.82
C ALA A 24 16.20 -0.48 8.68
N ASN A 25 16.70 -1.57 8.11
CA ASN A 25 18.10 -1.73 7.77
C ASN A 25 18.21 -2.53 6.46
N ASP A 26 19.40 -2.93 6.07
CA ASP A 26 19.63 -3.62 4.81
C ASP A 26 18.95 -5.01 4.74
N ASP A 27 18.65 -5.62 5.88
CA ASP A 27 18.13 -6.98 5.95
C ASP A 27 16.65 -7.06 6.36
N LEU A 28 16.14 -6.08 7.11
CA LEU A 28 14.88 -6.20 7.79
C LEU A 28 14.17 -4.86 7.93
N ILE A 29 12.87 -4.85 7.62
CA ILE A 29 11.98 -3.72 7.87
C ILE A 29 10.82 -4.22 8.72
N ILE A 30 10.53 -3.50 9.81
CA ILE A 30 9.35 -3.73 10.66
C ILE A 30 8.59 -2.42 10.76
N ALA A 31 7.28 -2.47 10.51
CA ALA A 31 6.45 -1.28 10.50
C ALA A 31 5.06 -1.58 11.01
N LYS A 32 4.35 -0.53 11.36
CA LYS A 32 2.95 -0.55 11.74
C LYS A 32 2.18 0.38 10.83
N VAL A 33 1.04 -0.08 10.33
CA VAL A 33 0.16 0.71 9.47
C VAL A 33 -1.22 0.76 10.11
N ILE A 34 -1.72 1.96 10.34
CA ILE A 34 -3.03 2.18 10.94
C ILE A 34 -4.09 2.24 9.83
N SER A 35 -5.22 1.58 10.02
CA SER A 35 -6.33 1.60 9.06
C SER A 35 -6.90 3.02 8.89
N SER A 36 -7.60 3.25 7.78
CA SER A 36 -8.17 4.58 7.48
C SER A 36 -9.19 5.05 8.53
N GLU A 37 -9.87 4.14 9.22
CA GLU A 37 -10.78 4.48 10.32
C GLU A 37 -10.08 4.50 11.68
N LYS A 38 -8.78 4.22 11.72
CA LYS A 38 -7.93 4.26 12.90
C LYS A 38 -8.30 3.25 14.00
N ASP A 39 -9.05 2.22 13.65
CA ASP A 39 -9.50 1.18 14.59
C ASP A 39 -8.67 -0.10 14.55
N LYS A 40 -7.77 -0.22 13.57
CA LYS A 40 -6.89 -1.39 13.43
C LYS A 40 -5.46 -0.95 13.18
N ALA A 41 -4.51 -1.75 13.67
CA ALA A 41 -3.09 -1.57 13.40
C ALA A 41 -2.57 -2.85 12.76
N TYR A 42 -2.04 -2.73 11.55
CA TYR A 42 -1.46 -3.85 10.83
C TYR A 42 0.04 -3.88 11.04
N ARG A 43 0.57 -5.05 11.31
CA ARG A 43 2.00 -5.27 11.41
C ARG A 43 2.54 -5.68 10.07
N VAL A 44 3.62 -5.03 9.63
CA VAL A 44 4.27 -5.34 8.36
C VAL A 44 5.73 -5.71 8.64
N ILE A 45 6.17 -6.82 8.08
CA ILE A 45 7.55 -7.28 8.17
C ILE A 45 8.03 -7.58 6.76
N ILE A 46 9.21 -7.05 6.40
CA ILE A 46 9.86 -7.32 5.11
C ILE A 46 11.28 -7.75 5.38
N LYS A 47 11.62 -8.99 5.01
CA LYS A 47 12.97 -9.51 5.06
C LYS A 47 13.57 -9.51 3.66
N LYS A 48 14.77 -8.98 3.55
CA LYS A 48 15.51 -8.94 2.28
C LYS A 48 16.43 -10.16 2.22
N ALA A 49 16.23 -11.02 1.24
CA ALA A 49 16.99 -12.25 1.06
C ALA A 49 17.53 -12.30 -0.36
N ASN A 50 18.75 -11.79 -0.58
CA ASN A 50 19.36 -11.60 -1.90
C ASN A 50 18.47 -10.68 -2.76
N ASP A 51 17.95 -11.18 -3.89
CA ASP A 51 17.07 -10.40 -4.76
C ASP A 51 15.60 -10.58 -4.44
N ASP A 52 15.28 -11.35 -3.40
CA ASP A 52 13.90 -11.65 -3.03
C ASP A 52 13.48 -10.84 -1.79
N LEU A 53 12.18 -10.58 -1.69
CA LEU A 53 11.56 -10.03 -0.48
C LEU A 53 10.62 -11.06 0.10
N ILE A 54 10.79 -11.33 1.39
CA ILE A 54 9.89 -12.20 2.14
C ILE A 54 9.06 -11.30 3.04
N VAL A 55 7.76 -11.34 2.89
CA VAL A 55 6.86 -10.37 3.52
C VAL A 55 5.81 -11.04 4.40
N TYR A 56 5.41 -10.31 5.41
CA TYR A 56 4.27 -10.66 6.26
C TYR A 56 3.45 -9.39 6.53
N SER A 57 2.14 -9.55 6.53
CA SER A 57 1.22 -8.55 7.06
C SER A 57 -0.05 -9.25 7.51
N ASP A 58 -0.65 -8.78 8.60
CA ASP A 58 -1.87 -9.34 9.14
C ASP A 58 -3.14 -8.68 8.57
N ASP A 59 -3.01 -7.86 7.53
CA ASP A 59 -4.18 -7.34 6.81
C ASP A 59 -4.87 -8.45 6.00
N ASN A 60 -6.19 -8.31 5.81
CA ASN A 60 -7.00 -9.35 5.18
C ASN A 60 -6.58 -9.65 3.74
N GLY A 61 -6.21 -8.64 2.97
CA GLY A 61 -5.79 -8.84 1.59
C GLY A 61 -4.59 -9.76 1.48
N THR A 62 -3.57 -9.51 2.29
CA THR A 62 -2.35 -10.32 2.30
C THR A 62 -2.61 -11.70 2.91
N LYS A 63 -3.25 -11.74 4.07
CA LYS A 63 -3.40 -12.96 4.85
C LYS A 63 -4.40 -13.94 4.23
N LEU A 64 -5.54 -13.44 3.73
CA LEU A 64 -6.63 -14.28 3.25
C LEU A 64 -6.64 -14.46 1.74
N LYS A 65 -6.22 -13.47 0.98
CA LYS A 65 -6.29 -13.48 -0.49
C LYS A 65 -4.96 -13.73 -1.18
N GLY A 66 -3.86 -13.73 -0.42
CA GLY A 66 -2.55 -14.07 -0.95
C GLY A 66 -1.93 -13.03 -1.88
N TYR A 67 -2.41 -11.79 -1.90
CA TYR A 67 -1.77 -10.72 -2.65
C TYR A 67 -1.09 -9.72 -1.71
N VAL A 68 -0.20 -8.92 -2.27
CA VAL A 68 0.49 -7.88 -1.50
C VAL A 68 -0.51 -6.75 -1.23
N GLY A 69 -0.90 -6.58 0.02
CA GLY A 69 -1.87 -5.56 0.43
C GLY A 69 -1.29 -4.15 0.49
N TYR A 70 -2.16 -3.15 0.65
CA TYR A 70 -1.71 -1.76 0.69
C TYR A 70 -0.75 -1.47 1.86
N PRO A 71 -0.87 -2.12 3.05
CA PRO A 71 0.10 -1.88 4.11
C PRO A 71 1.54 -2.20 3.70
N ILE A 72 1.74 -3.35 3.05
CA ILE A 72 3.06 -3.73 2.55
C ILE A 72 3.54 -2.75 1.47
N ILE A 73 2.68 -2.39 0.53
CA ILE A 73 3.03 -1.46 -0.56
C ILE A 73 3.44 -0.11 0.01
N SER A 74 2.72 0.42 0.99
CA SER A 74 3.04 1.71 1.61
C SER A 74 4.40 1.69 2.31
N VAL A 75 4.73 0.60 2.99
CA VAL A 75 6.04 0.45 3.63
C VAL A 75 7.15 0.35 2.58
N MET A 76 6.91 -0.37 1.48
CA MET A 76 7.87 -0.44 0.37
C MET A 76 8.14 0.93 -0.24
N MET A 77 7.11 1.75 -0.40
CA MET A 77 7.26 3.13 -0.91
C MET A 77 8.08 3.98 0.05
N LEU A 78 7.76 3.95 1.34
CA LEU A 78 8.45 4.78 2.34
C LEU A 78 9.93 4.38 2.51
N THR A 79 10.26 3.13 2.31
CA THR A 79 11.63 2.62 2.51
C THR A 79 12.46 2.58 1.23
N GLY A 80 11.90 3.04 0.10
CA GLY A 80 12.62 3.13 -1.17
C GLY A 80 12.64 1.86 -2.00
N LEU A 81 11.93 0.81 -1.58
CA LEU A 81 11.81 -0.41 -2.37
C LEU A 81 10.91 -0.21 -3.60
N LEU A 82 10.00 0.75 -3.52
CA LEU A 82 9.18 1.22 -4.63
C LEU A 82 9.31 2.73 -4.70
N ASN A 83 9.11 3.29 -5.88
CA ASN A 83 9.06 4.74 -6.04
C ASN A 83 7.81 5.31 -5.36
N ARG A 84 7.83 6.59 -5.07
CA ARG A 84 6.68 7.29 -4.52
C ARG A 84 6.56 8.65 -5.21
N ASP A 85 5.37 9.26 -5.11
CA ASP A 85 5.08 10.56 -5.73
C ASP A 85 4.28 11.40 -4.74
N GLN A 86 4.88 12.47 -4.23
CA GLN A 86 4.25 13.33 -3.24
C GLN A 86 3.00 14.02 -3.77
N SER A 87 2.97 14.38 -5.05
CA SER A 87 1.79 15.01 -5.65
C SER A 87 0.60 14.07 -5.64
N VAL A 88 0.82 12.79 -5.94
CA VAL A 88 -0.23 11.76 -5.87
C VAL A 88 -0.67 11.57 -4.43
N GLU A 89 0.26 11.48 -3.48
CA GLU A 89 -0.05 11.32 -2.07
C GLU A 89 -0.94 12.45 -1.57
N GLU A 90 -0.58 13.71 -1.86
CA GLU A 90 -1.37 14.87 -1.45
C GLU A 90 -2.76 14.87 -2.08
N ALA A 91 -2.87 14.46 -3.34
CA ALA A 91 -4.17 14.39 -4.02
C ALA A 91 -5.09 13.33 -3.41
N LEU A 92 -4.53 12.29 -2.77
CA LEU A 92 -5.27 11.18 -2.18
C LEU A 92 -5.39 11.27 -0.66
N LYS A 93 -5.04 12.42 -0.08
CA LYS A 93 -5.14 12.63 1.35
C LYS A 93 -6.59 12.67 1.82
N ASP A 94 -6.84 12.18 3.04
CA ASP A 94 -8.14 12.23 3.72
C ASP A 94 -9.26 11.45 3.03
N ILE A 95 -8.93 10.41 2.26
CA ILE A 95 -9.94 9.53 1.69
C ILE A 95 -10.29 8.45 2.70
N GLU A 96 -11.59 8.24 2.90
CA GLU A 96 -12.12 7.22 3.80
C GLU A 96 -12.16 5.85 3.11
N TRP A 97 -10.98 5.27 2.87
CA TRP A 97 -10.81 4.07 2.05
C TRP A 97 -11.64 2.88 2.53
N ARG A 98 -11.58 2.58 3.82
CA ARG A 98 -12.29 1.43 4.35
C ARG A 98 -13.79 1.59 4.22
N LYS A 99 -14.30 2.78 4.49
CA LYS A 99 -15.72 3.09 4.35
C LYS A 99 -16.18 2.95 2.90
N LEU A 100 -15.38 3.43 1.95
CA LEU A 100 -15.70 3.29 0.52
C LEU A 100 -15.67 1.83 0.09
N ASN A 101 -14.66 1.08 0.52
CA ASN A 101 -14.52 -0.33 0.17
C ASN A 101 -15.68 -1.17 0.73
N GLU A 102 -16.10 -0.90 1.95
CA GLU A 102 -17.22 -1.61 2.58
C GLU A 102 -18.57 -1.24 1.95
N THR A 103 -18.74 0.03 1.56
CA THR A 103 -20.00 0.52 0.98
C THR A 103 -20.22 -0.01 -0.43
N TYR A 104 -19.22 0.08 -1.29
CA TYR A 104 -19.38 -0.21 -2.71
C TYR A 104 -18.93 -1.61 -3.12
N LYS A 105 -17.96 -2.21 -2.42
CA LYS A 105 -17.47 -3.59 -2.59
C LYS A 105 -16.96 -3.94 -3.98
N LYS A 106 -16.79 -2.96 -4.86
CA LYS A 106 -16.26 -3.13 -6.22
C LYS A 106 -15.12 -2.14 -6.43
N TYR A 107 -13.94 -2.66 -6.73
CA TYR A 107 -12.74 -1.84 -6.86
C TYR A 107 -12.88 -0.73 -7.90
N TYR A 108 -13.48 -1.01 -9.06
CA TYR A 108 -13.60 0.00 -10.11
C TYR A 108 -14.53 1.15 -9.71
N VAL A 109 -15.54 0.89 -8.89
CA VAL A 109 -16.44 1.94 -8.39
C VAL A 109 -15.71 2.82 -7.38
N VAL A 110 -15.00 2.22 -6.44
CA VAL A 110 -14.23 2.96 -5.45
C VAL A 110 -13.16 3.80 -6.13
N GLU A 111 -12.45 3.23 -7.10
CA GLU A 111 -11.41 3.96 -7.84
C GLU A 111 -11.99 5.18 -8.55
N GLU A 112 -13.14 5.04 -9.19
CA GLU A 112 -13.79 6.16 -9.87
C GLU A 112 -14.15 7.29 -8.89
N ILE A 113 -14.66 6.96 -7.72
CA ILE A 113 -14.98 7.94 -6.68
C ILE A 113 -13.71 8.66 -6.21
N VAL A 114 -12.66 7.89 -5.95
CA VAL A 114 -11.39 8.42 -5.49
C VAL A 114 -10.77 9.35 -6.53
N LEU A 115 -10.77 8.95 -7.80
CA LEU A 115 -10.24 9.78 -8.89
C LEU A 115 -11.01 11.08 -9.02
N LYS A 116 -12.33 11.04 -8.91
CA LYS A 116 -13.14 12.27 -8.93
C LYS A 116 -12.80 13.21 -7.77
N LYS A 117 -12.61 12.68 -6.59
CA LYS A 117 -12.22 13.49 -5.42
C LYS A 117 -10.85 14.14 -5.61
N ALA A 118 -9.94 13.46 -6.31
CA ALA A 118 -8.58 13.95 -6.52
C ALA A 118 -8.45 14.92 -7.69
N GLU A 119 -9.37 14.90 -8.66
CA GLU A 119 -9.28 15.71 -9.88
C GLU A 119 -9.02 17.21 -9.66
N PRO A 120 -9.61 17.88 -8.66
CA PRO A 120 -9.29 19.29 -8.41
C PRO A 120 -7.84 19.55 -8.05
N LYS A 121 -7.12 18.55 -7.54
CA LYS A 121 -5.73 18.67 -7.12
C LYS A 121 -4.75 18.15 -8.17
N LEU A 122 -5.11 17.09 -8.90
CA LEU A 122 -4.21 16.41 -9.82
C LEU A 122 -5.01 15.70 -10.92
N PRO A 123 -4.62 15.82 -12.20
CA PRO A 123 -5.35 15.14 -13.27
C PRO A 123 -5.40 13.62 -13.09
N ARG A 124 -6.54 13.04 -13.48
CA ARG A 124 -6.76 11.60 -13.44
C ARG A 124 -5.66 10.83 -14.18
N SER A 125 -5.28 11.30 -15.37
CA SER A 125 -4.26 10.64 -16.17
C SER A 125 -2.92 10.52 -15.45
N TYR A 126 -2.55 11.54 -14.68
CA TYR A 126 -1.32 11.53 -13.90
C TYR A 126 -1.36 10.45 -12.81
N ILE A 127 -2.48 10.37 -12.09
CA ILE A 127 -2.67 9.39 -11.01
C ILE A 127 -2.65 7.97 -11.57
N LEU A 128 -3.32 7.73 -12.68
CA LEU A 128 -3.37 6.41 -13.31
C LEU A 128 -2.00 5.99 -13.88
N GLU A 129 -1.25 6.92 -14.42
CA GLU A 129 0.11 6.64 -14.87
C GLU A 129 1.02 6.24 -13.70
N PHE A 130 0.95 6.95 -12.59
CA PHE A 130 1.66 6.59 -11.37
C PHE A 130 1.29 5.17 -10.93
N ARG A 131 0.00 4.88 -10.85
CA ARG A 131 -0.51 3.56 -10.46
C ARG A 131 0.09 2.45 -11.33
N ASN A 132 0.07 2.65 -12.63
CA ASN A 132 0.57 1.65 -13.59
C ASN A 132 2.08 1.49 -13.49
N ASN A 133 2.82 2.58 -13.27
CA ASN A 133 4.27 2.52 -13.11
C ASN A 133 4.67 1.75 -11.85
N ILE A 134 3.97 1.95 -10.75
CA ILE A 134 4.24 1.19 -9.51
C ILE A 134 3.91 -0.29 -9.70
N LEU A 135 2.82 -0.61 -10.40
CA LEU A 135 2.50 -2.01 -10.73
C LEU A 135 3.64 -2.67 -11.51
N ASN A 136 4.19 -1.96 -12.50
CA ASN A 136 5.32 -2.47 -13.29
C ASN A 136 6.56 -2.69 -12.42
N GLU A 137 6.84 -1.79 -11.48
CA GLU A 137 7.94 -1.98 -10.53
C GLU A 137 7.71 -3.22 -9.68
N LEU A 138 6.49 -3.37 -9.16
CA LEU A 138 6.14 -4.48 -8.27
C LEU A 138 6.26 -5.83 -8.99
N GLU A 139 5.89 -5.89 -10.28
CA GLU A 139 6.02 -7.10 -11.09
C GLU A 139 7.47 -7.57 -11.26
N LYS A 140 8.43 -6.65 -11.17
CA LYS A 140 9.85 -6.96 -11.33
C LYS A 140 10.50 -7.41 -10.02
N ILE A 141 9.81 -7.32 -8.90
CA ILE A 141 10.31 -7.71 -7.59
C ILE A 141 9.73 -9.07 -7.23
N ASN A 142 10.60 -9.99 -6.78
CA ASN A 142 10.16 -11.28 -6.28
C ASN A 142 9.72 -11.13 -4.83
N VAL A 143 8.41 -11.17 -4.59
CA VAL A 143 7.81 -11.00 -3.27
C VAL A 143 7.12 -12.31 -2.87
N PHE A 144 7.49 -12.85 -1.70
CA PHE A 144 6.95 -14.09 -1.16
C PHE A 144 6.33 -13.85 0.21
N TYR A 145 5.07 -14.23 0.39
CA TYR A 145 4.43 -14.18 1.69
C TYR A 145 4.87 -15.37 2.55
N ASP A 146 5.26 -15.10 3.80
CA ASP A 146 5.64 -16.15 4.74
C ASP A 146 5.14 -15.79 6.14
N GLU A 147 4.15 -16.53 6.61
CA GLU A 147 3.56 -16.32 7.93
C GLU A 147 4.54 -16.62 9.07
N THR A 148 5.55 -17.47 8.83
CA THR A 148 6.49 -17.85 9.89
C THR A 148 7.35 -16.71 10.39
N ILE A 149 7.50 -15.63 9.60
CA ILE A 149 8.27 -14.46 10.04
C ILE A 149 7.48 -13.52 10.94
N SER A 150 6.22 -13.81 11.23
CA SER A 150 5.37 -12.93 12.05
C SER A 150 5.90 -12.71 13.47
N SER A 151 6.73 -13.61 13.97
CA SER A 151 7.34 -13.51 15.30
C SER A 151 8.64 -12.70 15.34
N THR A 152 9.05 -12.14 14.23
CA THR A 152 10.30 -11.37 14.13
C THR A 152 10.32 -10.11 14.98
#